data_262f3bb77c9e4fe8f87507cee2aff684
#
_entry.id   262f3bb77c9e4fe8f87507cee2aff684
#
_cell.length_a   1.000
_cell.length_b   1.000
_cell.length_c   1.000
_cell.angle_alpha   90.00
_cell.angle_beta   90.00
_cell.angle_gamma   90.00
#
_symmetry.space_group_name_H-M   'P 1'
#
loop_
_entity.id
_entity.type
_entity.pdbx_description
1 polymer ?
#
loop_
_entity_poly.entity_id
_entity_poly.type
_entity_poly.pdbx_seq_one_letter_code
_entity_poly.pdbx_strand_id
1 'polypeptide(L)'
;MASQQQSAGIGDGPAGLPLPQACRYYRNVIDTFQIDLPMALSFINRMLEENIAALPAEPRELLEQAIRSAVRLAPLDPVVLGIGLSSGLTPGAGTLVKILDGTHVEPAVFDELRKAHMKHQGPDIRAICEKILARHPMAVRYADLLLNLDLFEGKPPCPALDQFRCPKVLLPLWKKRLFNHHAAMGDDAGAWPLWESVAPLADDPFSLSRAAEMHRRAGKTDEALALYDRAIALEPLQRPYALRRAELAAPFRPDHGLVAAKKVNIYLYSFNKAKVLGETLDSLRGCAIGPARLKILLNGCTDDSLAAATRAKALFPENEVEIISLPVNIGAPAARNWLLAQPATKESEYVAFLDDDVYLQPDFLAHMLTVAESDPRIGNVGCKVVFPGQFPLLQYLYRHVALALPEAVRCSLPTPYQQYDIGLYDVIRETRVVMGCQHLLRTASLADAPHFDIRYSPSQIDDTDHDLQLCLAGWKVVYCGTVTCVHRQGSGSSVRSRLSLASQGSIMGNDLKFHYKWLEHLQELDKLDALSLPS
;
A
#
# COMPACT_ATOMS: atom_id res chain seq x y z
N MET A 1 -15.12 14.12 -8.45
CA MET A 1 -15.47 12.79 -8.06
C MET A 1 -14.93 11.67 -8.93
N ALA A 2 -14.97 11.59 -10.19
CA ALA A 2 -14.45 10.49 -11.00
C ALA A 2 -13.12 10.81 -11.68
N SER A 3 -12.19 11.50 -11.02
CA SER A 3 -11.04 12.09 -11.72
C SER A 3 -9.67 11.57 -11.30
N GLN A 4 -9.62 10.46 -10.57
CA GLN A 4 -8.35 9.78 -10.30
C GLN A 4 -7.97 8.77 -11.40
N GLN A 5 -8.76 8.67 -12.45
CA GLN A 5 -8.62 7.63 -13.48
C GLN A 5 -7.74 8.00 -14.67
N GLN A 6 -7.06 9.13 -14.71
CA GLN A 6 -6.37 9.54 -15.95
C GLN A 6 -4.85 9.61 -15.92
N SER A 7 -4.17 8.96 -14.98
CA SER A 7 -2.72 8.78 -15.08
C SER A 7 -2.26 7.33 -15.12
N ALA A 8 -3.18 6.38 -15.02
CA ALA A 8 -2.90 4.98 -15.26
C ALA A 8 -3.33 4.64 -16.68
N GLY A 9 -2.42 4.30 -17.54
CA GLY A 9 -2.75 3.73 -18.83
C GLY A 9 -3.64 2.50 -18.64
N ILE A 10 -4.76 2.42 -19.34
CA ILE A 10 -5.73 1.32 -19.39
C ILE A 10 -6.23 0.90 -18.00
N GLY A 11 -7.34 1.51 -17.53
CA GLY A 11 -8.24 1.14 -16.46
C GLY A 11 -7.70 0.40 -15.23
N ASP A 12 -7.12 1.11 -14.25
CA ASP A 12 -6.88 0.53 -12.92
C ASP A 12 -8.20 0.50 -12.13
N GLY A 13 -8.91 -0.61 -12.19
CA GLY A 13 -10.14 -0.76 -11.43
C GLY A 13 -11.17 -1.68 -12.10
N PRO A 14 -12.29 -1.99 -11.43
CA PRO A 14 -13.34 -2.85 -11.97
C PRO A 14 -14.14 -2.22 -13.12
N ALA A 15 -14.04 -0.89 -13.34
CA ALA A 15 -14.72 -0.21 -14.42
C ALA A 15 -14.23 -0.74 -15.79
N GLY A 16 -15.17 -1.11 -16.66
CA GLY A 16 -14.87 -1.66 -17.99
C GLY A 16 -14.54 -3.16 -18.01
N LEU A 17 -14.45 -3.84 -16.86
CA LEU A 17 -14.27 -5.29 -16.80
C LEU A 17 -15.60 -6.03 -17.05
N PRO A 18 -15.58 -7.22 -17.69
CA PRO A 18 -16.71 -8.13 -17.67
C PRO A 18 -17.15 -8.43 -16.23
N LEU A 19 -18.45 -8.63 -15.99
CA LEU A 19 -19.03 -8.76 -14.65
C LEU A 19 -18.31 -9.78 -13.74
N PRO A 20 -18.02 -11.03 -14.18
CA PRO A 20 -17.33 -12.00 -13.32
C PRO A 20 -15.92 -11.52 -12.91
N GLN A 21 -15.22 -10.87 -13.81
CA GLN A 21 -13.88 -10.34 -13.55
C GLN A 21 -13.93 -9.10 -12.64
N ALA A 22 -14.92 -8.21 -12.79
CA ALA A 22 -15.13 -7.07 -11.91
C ALA A 22 -15.43 -7.53 -10.47
N CYS A 23 -16.26 -8.54 -10.29
CA CYS A 23 -16.55 -9.12 -8.98
C CYS A 23 -15.30 -9.77 -8.36
N ARG A 24 -14.54 -10.56 -9.13
CA ARG A 24 -13.29 -11.16 -8.66
C ARG A 24 -12.27 -10.09 -8.29
N TYR A 25 -12.10 -9.08 -9.12
CA TYR A 25 -11.19 -7.95 -8.82
C TYR A 25 -11.57 -7.25 -7.52
N TYR A 26 -12.85 -6.91 -7.35
CA TYR A 26 -13.32 -6.23 -6.13
C TYR A 26 -13.15 -7.11 -4.89
N ARG A 27 -13.45 -8.41 -4.99
CA ARG A 27 -13.21 -9.38 -3.92
C ARG A 27 -11.73 -9.46 -3.53
N ASN A 28 -10.82 -9.50 -4.50
CA ASN A 28 -9.38 -9.49 -4.22
C ASN A 28 -8.94 -8.21 -3.50
N VAL A 29 -9.55 -7.05 -3.82
CA VAL A 29 -9.29 -5.81 -3.09
C VAL A 29 -9.75 -5.92 -1.64
N ILE A 30 -10.95 -6.44 -1.39
CA ILE A 30 -11.49 -6.65 -0.03
C ILE A 30 -10.61 -7.60 0.78
N ASP A 31 -10.15 -8.68 0.16
CA ASP A 31 -9.25 -9.65 0.81
C ASP A 31 -7.86 -9.07 1.10
N THR A 32 -7.44 -8.08 0.31
CA THR A 32 -6.07 -7.56 0.34
C THR A 32 -5.95 -6.31 1.20
N PHE A 33 -6.82 -5.35 0.98
CA PHE A 33 -6.74 -4.02 1.59
C PHE A 33 -8.05 -3.57 2.20
N GLN A 34 -7.95 -2.61 3.10
CA GLN A 34 -9.10 -1.83 3.50
C GLN A 34 -9.63 -1.05 2.28
N ILE A 35 -10.92 -1.19 1.99
CA ILE A 35 -11.54 -0.52 0.84
C ILE A 35 -11.46 1.00 1.00
N ASP A 36 -11.12 1.68 -0.08
CA ASP A 36 -11.23 3.12 -0.20
C ASP A 36 -12.47 3.55 -1.02
N LEU A 37 -12.84 4.81 -0.91
CA LEU A 37 -14.00 5.35 -1.61
C LEU A 37 -13.90 5.27 -3.14
N PRO A 38 -12.76 5.63 -3.78
CA PRO A 38 -12.61 5.50 -5.23
C PRO A 38 -12.84 4.09 -5.74
N MET A 39 -12.34 3.08 -5.05
CA MET A 39 -12.51 1.68 -5.42
C MET A 39 -13.97 1.23 -5.28
N ALA A 40 -14.61 1.58 -4.16
CA ALA A 40 -16.01 1.26 -3.96
C ALA A 40 -16.90 1.90 -5.03
N LEU A 41 -16.69 3.17 -5.34
CA LEU A 41 -17.45 3.87 -6.40
C LEU A 41 -17.19 3.31 -7.79
N SER A 42 -15.95 2.94 -8.12
CA SER A 42 -15.62 2.32 -9.40
C SER A 42 -16.37 1.00 -9.59
N PHE A 43 -16.41 0.16 -8.55
CA PHE A 43 -17.17 -1.09 -8.59
C PHE A 43 -18.68 -0.84 -8.66
N ILE A 44 -19.22 0.07 -7.86
CA ILE A 44 -20.65 0.43 -7.90
C ILE A 44 -21.05 0.89 -9.31
N ASN A 45 -20.26 1.80 -9.92
CA ASN A 45 -20.55 2.28 -11.27
C ASN A 45 -20.57 1.15 -12.30
N ARG A 46 -19.61 0.20 -12.22
CA ARG A 46 -19.60 -0.98 -13.09
C ARG A 46 -20.84 -1.84 -12.90
N MET A 47 -21.27 -2.04 -11.65
CA MET A 47 -22.44 -2.86 -11.34
C MET A 47 -23.76 -2.22 -11.79
N LEU A 48 -23.85 -0.88 -11.79
CA LEU A 48 -25.03 -0.13 -12.24
C LEU A 48 -25.26 -0.21 -13.77
N GLU A 49 -24.29 -0.71 -14.54
CA GLU A 49 -24.48 -1.02 -15.96
C GLU A 49 -25.29 -2.29 -16.20
N GLU A 50 -25.46 -3.11 -15.17
CA GLU A 50 -26.17 -4.38 -15.23
C GLU A 50 -27.64 -4.26 -14.79
N ASN A 51 -28.48 -5.26 -15.18
CA ASN A 51 -29.80 -5.41 -14.59
C ASN A 51 -29.68 -6.03 -13.18
N ILE A 52 -29.62 -5.18 -12.16
CA ILE A 52 -29.37 -5.55 -10.77
C ILE A 52 -30.37 -6.61 -10.27
N ALA A 53 -31.66 -6.54 -10.72
CA ALA A 53 -32.70 -7.49 -10.30
C ALA A 53 -32.44 -8.91 -10.83
N ALA A 54 -31.69 -9.03 -11.93
CA ALA A 54 -31.36 -10.32 -12.55
C ALA A 54 -29.98 -10.85 -12.09
N LEU A 55 -29.24 -10.12 -11.26
CA LEU A 55 -27.93 -10.56 -10.79
C LEU A 55 -28.05 -11.79 -9.86
N PRO A 56 -27.08 -12.74 -9.93
CA PRO A 56 -26.88 -13.76 -8.93
C PRO A 56 -26.71 -13.19 -7.52
N ALA A 57 -26.85 -14.01 -6.49
CA ALA A 57 -26.78 -13.57 -5.09
C ALA A 57 -25.43 -12.92 -4.76
N GLU A 58 -24.32 -13.57 -5.11
CA GLU A 58 -22.97 -13.11 -4.80
C GLU A 58 -22.62 -11.72 -5.36
N PRO A 59 -22.77 -11.41 -6.67
CA PRO A 59 -22.56 -10.05 -7.18
C PRO A 59 -23.41 -9.01 -6.49
N ARG A 60 -24.65 -9.37 -6.11
CA ARG A 60 -25.56 -8.47 -5.41
C ARG A 60 -25.09 -8.16 -3.99
N GLU A 61 -24.63 -9.16 -3.25
CA GLU A 61 -24.04 -8.98 -1.91
C GLU A 61 -22.80 -8.09 -1.95
N LEU A 62 -21.92 -8.29 -2.95
CA LEU A 62 -20.74 -7.43 -3.15
C LEU A 62 -21.14 -5.98 -3.46
N LEU A 63 -22.18 -5.77 -4.28
CA LEU A 63 -22.69 -4.43 -4.57
C LEU A 63 -23.26 -3.76 -3.31
N GLU A 64 -24.07 -4.48 -2.52
CA GLU A 64 -24.60 -3.96 -1.27
C GLU A 64 -23.47 -3.57 -0.30
N GLN A 65 -22.45 -4.41 -0.17
CA GLN A 65 -21.29 -4.10 0.65
C GLN A 65 -20.56 -2.87 0.14
N ALA A 66 -20.33 -2.76 -1.18
CA ALA A 66 -19.66 -1.60 -1.76
C ALA A 66 -20.41 -0.30 -1.47
N ILE A 67 -21.75 -0.31 -1.60
CA ILE A 67 -22.61 0.84 -1.28
C ILE A 67 -22.53 1.20 0.21
N ARG A 68 -22.62 0.21 1.12
CA ARG A 68 -22.48 0.43 2.56
C ARG A 68 -21.11 1.03 2.90
N SER A 69 -20.03 0.49 2.33
CA SER A 69 -18.68 1.00 2.52
C SER A 69 -18.53 2.43 1.99
N ALA A 70 -19.04 2.74 0.81
CA ALA A 70 -19.00 4.10 0.25
C ALA A 70 -19.72 5.12 1.16
N VAL A 71 -20.92 4.80 1.64
CA VAL A 71 -21.70 5.67 2.54
C VAL A 71 -20.97 5.90 3.87
N ARG A 72 -20.31 4.88 4.42
CA ARG A 72 -19.54 4.98 5.66
C ARG A 72 -18.28 5.82 5.50
N LEU A 73 -17.61 5.71 4.34
CA LEU A 73 -16.39 6.46 4.02
C LEU A 73 -16.68 7.93 3.71
N ALA A 74 -17.82 8.24 3.08
CA ALA A 74 -18.21 9.59 2.70
C ALA A 74 -19.62 9.98 3.19
N PRO A 75 -19.84 10.01 4.53
CA PRO A 75 -21.16 10.25 5.11
C PRO A 75 -21.66 11.69 4.92
N LEU A 76 -20.84 12.60 4.40
CA LEU A 76 -21.16 14.00 4.12
C LEU A 76 -21.17 14.31 2.61
N ASP A 77 -21.08 13.31 1.75
CA ASP A 77 -21.21 13.47 0.31
C ASP A 77 -22.65 13.16 -0.15
N PRO A 78 -23.40 14.17 -0.67
CA PRO A 78 -24.79 13.99 -1.04
C PRO A 78 -24.98 13.01 -2.20
N VAL A 79 -24.00 12.86 -3.09
CA VAL A 79 -24.07 11.90 -4.21
C VAL A 79 -23.98 10.47 -3.69
N VAL A 80 -23.02 10.21 -2.81
CA VAL A 80 -22.84 8.90 -2.17
C VAL A 80 -24.04 8.52 -1.31
N LEU A 81 -24.56 9.46 -0.53
CA LEU A 81 -25.79 9.26 0.25
C LEU A 81 -27.00 8.99 -0.65
N GLY A 82 -27.07 9.68 -1.82
CA GLY A 82 -28.11 9.44 -2.82
C GLY A 82 -28.08 8.02 -3.39
N ILE A 83 -26.90 7.44 -3.62
CA ILE A 83 -26.73 6.03 -4.03
C ILE A 83 -27.27 5.10 -2.93
N GLY A 84 -26.88 5.33 -1.68
CA GLY A 84 -27.36 4.52 -0.56
C GLY A 84 -28.87 4.62 -0.34
N LEU A 85 -29.45 5.79 -0.55
CA LEU A 85 -30.89 6.03 -0.46
C LEU A 85 -31.66 5.30 -1.58
N SER A 86 -31.20 5.45 -2.83
CA SER A 86 -31.85 4.82 -3.99
C SER A 86 -31.78 3.29 -3.98
N SER A 87 -30.73 2.72 -3.36
CA SER A 87 -30.61 1.28 -3.14
C SER A 87 -31.45 0.73 -1.98
N GLY A 88 -32.09 1.60 -1.18
CA GLY A 88 -32.84 1.21 0.03
C GLY A 88 -31.96 0.82 1.23
N LEU A 89 -30.63 0.86 1.10
CA LEU A 89 -29.69 0.43 2.15
C LEU A 89 -29.52 1.46 3.27
N THR A 90 -29.79 2.75 2.99
CA THR A 90 -29.66 3.85 3.95
C THR A 90 -30.91 4.75 3.94
N PRO A 91 -32.06 4.25 4.42
CA PRO A 91 -33.33 5.01 4.33
C PRO A 91 -33.30 6.34 5.09
N GLY A 92 -32.49 6.46 6.14
CA GLY A 92 -32.30 7.72 6.89
C GLY A 92 -31.50 8.81 6.15
N ALA A 93 -30.83 8.49 5.03
CA ALA A 93 -29.98 9.41 4.30
C ALA A 93 -30.77 10.56 3.65
N GLY A 94 -32.07 10.40 3.37
CA GLY A 94 -32.87 11.43 2.71
C GLY A 94 -32.94 12.76 3.45
N THR A 95 -32.95 12.76 4.78
CA THR A 95 -32.87 13.98 5.58
C THR A 95 -31.51 14.62 5.51
N LEU A 96 -30.43 13.82 5.53
CA LEU A 96 -29.05 14.29 5.42
C LEU A 96 -28.79 14.93 4.05
N VAL A 97 -29.27 14.30 2.97
CA VAL A 97 -29.17 14.82 1.59
C VAL A 97 -29.81 16.21 1.52
N LYS A 98 -31.05 16.37 2.02
CA LYS A 98 -31.74 17.68 2.03
C LYS A 98 -30.98 18.76 2.81
N ILE A 99 -30.35 18.40 3.93
CA ILE A 99 -29.56 19.35 4.72
C ILE A 99 -28.30 19.73 3.96
N LEU A 100 -27.61 18.75 3.35
CA LEU A 100 -26.39 19.00 2.58
C LEU A 100 -26.68 19.83 1.31
N ASP A 101 -27.80 19.60 0.65
CA ASP A 101 -28.27 20.41 -0.48
C ASP A 101 -28.56 21.86 -0.05
N GLY A 102 -29.08 22.05 1.16
CA GLY A 102 -29.30 23.38 1.74
C GLY A 102 -28.01 24.15 2.07
N THR A 103 -26.85 23.52 2.06
CA THR A 103 -25.52 24.15 2.22
C THR A 103 -24.86 24.41 0.86
N HIS A 104 -25.63 24.45 -0.21
CA HIS A 104 -25.17 24.57 -1.59
C HIS A 104 -24.51 25.93 -1.88
N VAL A 105 -23.45 25.90 -2.69
CA VAL A 105 -22.70 27.08 -3.17
C VAL A 105 -22.87 27.19 -4.68
N GLU A 106 -22.71 28.39 -5.22
CA GLU A 106 -22.98 28.74 -6.60
C GLU A 106 -22.36 27.77 -7.64
N PRO A 107 -23.09 27.44 -8.75
CA PRO A 107 -22.62 26.50 -9.78
C PRO A 107 -21.26 26.85 -10.40
N ALA A 108 -20.94 28.16 -10.52
CA ALA A 108 -19.67 28.61 -11.08
C ALA A 108 -18.45 28.14 -10.28
N VAL A 109 -18.57 28.07 -8.96
CA VAL A 109 -17.50 27.59 -8.07
C VAL A 109 -17.28 26.09 -8.23
N PHE A 110 -18.35 25.36 -8.49
CA PHE A 110 -18.25 23.92 -8.77
C PHE A 110 -17.45 23.64 -10.03
N ASP A 111 -17.60 24.46 -11.06
CA ASP A 111 -16.86 24.34 -12.30
C ASP A 111 -15.36 24.70 -12.13
N GLU A 112 -15.05 25.73 -11.33
CA GLU A 112 -13.65 26.04 -10.97
C GLU A 112 -13.01 24.90 -10.22
N LEU A 113 -13.69 24.36 -9.21
CA LEU A 113 -13.22 23.23 -8.42
C LEU A 113 -13.01 21.99 -9.28
N ARG A 114 -13.93 21.68 -10.20
CA ARG A 114 -13.81 20.58 -11.14
C ARG A 114 -12.59 20.73 -12.05
N LYS A 115 -12.35 21.93 -12.57
CA LYS A 115 -11.17 22.22 -13.40
C LYS A 115 -9.86 22.07 -12.64
N ALA A 116 -9.80 22.56 -11.39
CA ALA A 116 -8.64 22.41 -10.53
C ALA A 116 -8.37 20.92 -10.19
N HIS A 117 -9.43 20.15 -9.95
CA HIS A 117 -9.36 18.70 -9.71
C HIS A 117 -8.83 17.94 -10.92
N MET A 118 -9.34 18.25 -12.11
CA MET A 118 -8.88 17.62 -13.37
C MET A 118 -7.41 17.91 -13.68
N LYS A 119 -6.88 19.04 -13.21
CA LYS A 119 -5.48 19.42 -13.39
C LYS A 119 -4.59 18.99 -12.22
N HIS A 120 -5.12 18.27 -11.22
CA HIS A 120 -4.42 17.88 -10.01
C HIS A 120 -3.76 19.05 -9.25
N GLN A 121 -4.41 20.21 -9.24
CA GLN A 121 -3.91 21.45 -8.63
C GLN A 121 -4.38 21.55 -7.17
N GLY A 122 -3.73 20.79 -6.26
CA GLY A 122 -4.05 20.82 -4.82
C GLY A 122 -4.09 22.22 -4.20
N PRO A 123 -3.11 23.10 -4.45
CA PRO A 123 -3.13 24.48 -3.94
C PRO A 123 -4.36 25.31 -4.40
N ASP A 124 -4.79 25.14 -5.65
CA ASP A 124 -5.97 25.85 -6.17
C ASP A 124 -7.25 25.32 -5.52
N ILE A 125 -7.36 24.00 -5.34
CA ILE A 125 -8.49 23.38 -4.63
C ILE A 125 -8.58 23.95 -3.20
N ARG A 126 -7.46 24.02 -2.49
CA ARG A 126 -7.36 24.59 -1.15
C ARG A 126 -7.83 26.03 -1.12
N ALA A 127 -7.29 26.87 -1.97
CA ALA A 127 -7.63 28.30 -2.04
C ALA A 127 -9.12 28.53 -2.33
N ILE A 128 -9.72 27.73 -3.20
CA ILE A 128 -11.16 27.77 -3.50
C ILE A 128 -11.97 27.42 -2.25
N CYS A 129 -11.63 26.31 -1.58
CA CYS A 129 -12.34 25.85 -0.39
C CYS A 129 -12.26 26.88 0.77
N GLU A 130 -11.07 27.42 1.04
CA GLU A 130 -10.84 28.43 2.08
C GLU A 130 -11.65 29.71 1.81
N LYS A 131 -11.63 30.19 0.56
CA LYS A 131 -12.41 31.36 0.13
C LYS A 131 -13.92 31.15 0.33
N ILE A 132 -14.41 29.95 0.07
CA ILE A 132 -15.81 29.61 0.24
C ILE A 132 -16.17 29.53 1.71
N LEU A 133 -15.40 28.86 2.54
CA LEU A 133 -15.65 28.75 3.97
C LEU A 133 -15.64 30.11 4.67
N ALA A 134 -14.77 31.02 4.23
CA ALA A 134 -14.75 32.39 4.74
C ALA A 134 -16.06 33.16 4.46
N ARG A 135 -16.74 32.89 3.35
CA ARG A 135 -18.01 33.54 2.96
C ARG A 135 -19.24 32.74 3.39
N HIS A 136 -19.14 31.42 3.41
CA HIS A 136 -20.20 30.48 3.69
C HIS A 136 -19.73 29.47 4.76
N PRO A 137 -19.68 29.89 6.05
CA PRO A 137 -19.12 29.06 7.13
C PRO A 137 -19.84 27.73 7.36
N MET A 138 -21.02 27.55 6.79
CA MET A 138 -21.81 26.29 6.88
C MET A 138 -21.68 25.39 5.64
N ALA A 139 -20.78 25.68 4.72
CA ALA A 139 -20.58 24.92 3.48
C ALA A 139 -19.87 23.57 3.76
N VAL A 140 -20.62 22.58 4.23
CA VAL A 140 -20.14 21.25 4.70
C VAL A 140 -19.25 20.56 3.67
N ARG A 141 -19.67 20.54 2.40
CA ARG A 141 -18.93 19.88 1.32
C ARG A 141 -17.50 20.40 1.16
N TYR A 142 -17.31 21.71 1.33
CA TYR A 142 -15.99 22.33 1.16
C TYR A 142 -15.12 22.13 2.40
N ALA A 143 -15.73 22.08 3.58
CA ALA A 143 -15.03 21.70 4.79
C ALA A 143 -14.55 20.23 4.74
N ASP A 144 -15.40 19.31 4.30
CA ASP A 144 -15.04 17.90 4.16
C ASP A 144 -13.97 17.70 3.07
N LEU A 145 -14.06 18.42 1.95
CA LEU A 145 -13.04 18.38 0.91
C LEU A 145 -11.69 18.91 1.39
N LEU A 146 -11.70 19.99 2.17
CA LEU A 146 -10.48 20.56 2.74
C LEU A 146 -9.84 19.62 3.76
N LEU A 147 -10.66 18.99 4.61
CA LEU A 147 -10.20 17.97 5.56
C LEU A 147 -9.58 16.75 4.83
N ASN A 148 -10.17 16.32 3.72
CA ASN A 148 -9.59 15.24 2.90
C ASN A 148 -8.28 15.68 2.24
N LEU A 149 -8.16 16.93 1.81
CA LEU A 149 -6.92 17.45 1.25
C LEU A 149 -5.80 17.54 2.29
N ASP A 150 -6.13 17.94 3.52
CA ASP A 150 -5.19 17.95 4.65
C ASP A 150 -4.69 16.52 4.93
N LEU A 151 -5.60 15.54 4.97
CA LEU A 151 -5.23 14.13 5.13
C LEU A 151 -4.31 13.67 3.99
N PHE A 152 -4.64 14.04 2.75
CA PHE A 152 -3.83 13.72 1.58
C PHE A 152 -2.41 14.30 1.65
N GLU A 153 -2.28 15.49 2.18
CA GLU A 153 -1.00 16.18 2.32
C GLU A 153 -0.23 15.78 3.59
N GLY A 154 -0.78 14.90 4.43
CA GLY A 154 -0.16 14.49 5.71
C GLY A 154 -0.17 15.61 6.75
N LYS A 155 -1.18 16.45 6.73
CA LYS A 155 -1.31 17.63 7.60
C LYS A 155 -2.45 17.47 8.60
N PRO A 156 -2.34 18.05 9.79
CA PRO A 156 -3.48 18.21 10.67
C PRO A 156 -4.55 19.08 10.01
N PRO A 157 -5.81 19.04 10.51
CA PRO A 157 -6.87 19.93 10.02
C PRO A 157 -6.42 21.39 9.99
N CYS A 158 -6.56 22.05 8.85
CA CYS A 158 -6.03 23.41 8.67
C CYS A 158 -6.86 24.45 9.44
N PRO A 159 -6.27 25.62 9.80
CA PRO A 159 -6.95 26.68 10.56
C PRO A 159 -8.21 27.24 9.87
N ALA A 160 -8.36 27.09 8.56
CA ALA A 160 -9.57 27.50 7.86
C ALA A 160 -10.81 26.70 8.33
N LEU A 161 -10.62 25.48 8.82
CA LEU A 161 -11.68 24.64 9.38
C LEU A 161 -12.17 25.15 10.75
N ASP A 162 -11.43 25.98 11.47
CA ASP A 162 -11.86 26.60 12.72
C ASP A 162 -13.03 27.58 12.49
N GLN A 163 -13.15 28.11 11.26
CA GLN A 163 -14.25 29.01 10.88
C GLN A 163 -15.51 28.24 10.47
N PHE A 164 -15.39 26.92 10.23
CA PHE A 164 -16.50 26.10 9.81
C PHE A 164 -17.53 25.92 10.92
N ARG A 165 -18.79 26.25 10.63
CA ARG A 165 -19.93 26.10 11.53
C ARG A 165 -20.79 24.92 11.12
N CYS A 166 -20.43 23.75 11.62
CA CYS A 166 -21.15 22.53 11.32
C CYS A 166 -22.62 22.63 11.76
N PRO A 167 -23.60 22.35 10.89
CA PRO A 167 -25.01 22.23 11.30
C PRO A 167 -25.15 21.23 12.44
N LYS A 168 -25.94 21.58 13.47
CA LYS A 168 -26.08 20.75 14.70
C LYS A 168 -26.41 19.29 14.41
N VAL A 169 -27.24 19.04 13.42
CA VAL A 169 -27.67 17.70 13.01
C VAL A 169 -26.51 16.89 12.39
N LEU A 170 -25.55 17.55 11.75
CA LEU A 170 -24.37 16.92 11.14
C LEU A 170 -23.16 16.84 12.07
N LEU A 171 -23.22 17.50 13.24
CA LEU A 171 -22.09 17.58 14.16
C LEU A 171 -21.53 16.21 14.59
N PRO A 172 -22.34 15.17 14.86
CA PRO A 172 -21.82 13.85 15.18
C PRO A 172 -21.01 13.24 14.02
N LEU A 173 -21.50 13.38 12.78
CA LEU A 173 -20.78 12.90 11.59
C LEU A 173 -19.50 13.71 11.35
N TRP A 174 -19.53 15.02 11.57
CA TRP A 174 -18.33 15.84 11.44
C TRP A 174 -17.26 15.48 12.47
N LYS A 175 -17.64 15.26 13.73
CA LYS A 175 -16.72 14.77 14.76
C LYS A 175 -16.11 13.41 14.38
N LYS A 176 -16.91 12.50 13.82
CA LYS A 176 -16.44 11.21 13.32
C LYS A 176 -15.45 11.39 12.15
N ARG A 177 -15.67 12.37 11.26
CA ARG A 177 -14.72 12.70 10.19
C ARG A 177 -13.39 13.23 10.74
N LEU A 178 -13.43 14.14 11.73
CA LEU A 178 -12.24 14.65 12.41
C LEU A 178 -11.49 13.53 13.14
N PHE A 179 -12.21 12.66 13.87
CA PHE A 179 -11.63 11.49 14.51
C PHE A 179 -10.92 10.61 13.48
N ASN A 180 -11.59 10.26 12.38
CA ASN A 180 -11.00 9.43 11.34
C ASN A 180 -9.78 10.07 10.67
N HIS A 181 -9.76 11.40 10.54
CA HIS A 181 -8.59 12.13 10.05
C HIS A 181 -7.36 11.90 10.95
N HIS A 182 -7.48 12.23 12.24
CA HIS A 182 -6.38 12.06 13.19
C HIS A 182 -5.97 10.61 13.37
N ALA A 183 -6.94 9.72 13.57
CA ALA A 183 -6.68 8.30 13.79
C ALA A 183 -6.09 7.59 12.55
N ALA A 184 -6.47 8.00 11.33
CA ALA A 184 -5.89 7.48 10.09
C ALA A 184 -4.41 7.82 9.94
N MET A 185 -3.98 8.98 10.43
CA MET A 185 -2.58 9.39 10.43
C MET A 185 -1.77 8.78 11.58
N GLY A 186 -2.41 8.17 12.57
CA GLY A 186 -1.76 7.76 13.82
C GLY A 186 -1.53 8.93 14.79
N ASP A 187 -2.20 10.05 14.59
CA ASP A 187 -2.20 11.17 15.52
C ASP A 187 -3.15 10.91 16.69
N ASP A 188 -2.67 10.13 17.63
CA ASP A 188 -3.44 9.73 18.81
C ASP A 188 -3.81 10.92 19.69
N ALA A 189 -2.96 11.93 19.77
CA ALA A 189 -3.21 13.14 20.57
C ALA A 189 -4.44 13.92 20.08
N GLY A 190 -4.61 14.03 18.75
CA GLY A 190 -5.79 14.63 18.14
C GLY A 190 -7.02 13.72 18.14
N ALA A 191 -6.82 12.40 18.10
CA ALA A 191 -7.92 11.43 18.01
C ALA A 191 -8.61 11.15 19.36
N TRP A 192 -7.88 11.01 20.48
CA TRP A 192 -8.43 10.68 21.79
C TRP A 192 -9.56 11.59 22.27
N PRO A 193 -9.43 12.93 22.21
CA PRO A 193 -10.51 13.82 22.66
C PRO A 193 -11.82 13.66 21.91
N LEU A 194 -11.75 13.18 20.66
CA LEU A 194 -12.91 12.97 19.81
C LEU A 194 -13.55 11.59 20.05
N TRP A 195 -12.76 10.59 20.43
CA TRP A 195 -13.20 9.20 20.54
C TRP A 195 -14.38 9.03 21.51
N GLU A 196 -14.36 9.64 22.67
CA GLU A 196 -15.45 9.52 23.66
C GLU A 196 -16.82 9.90 23.09
N SER A 197 -16.85 10.92 22.23
CA SER A 197 -18.09 11.35 21.56
C SER A 197 -18.43 10.54 20.31
N VAL A 198 -17.45 9.86 19.70
CA VAL A 198 -17.61 9.09 18.46
C VAL A 198 -17.88 7.61 18.75
N ALA A 199 -17.32 7.05 19.82
CA ALA A 199 -17.42 5.62 20.14
C ALA A 199 -18.86 5.08 20.15
N PRO A 200 -19.89 5.79 20.71
CA PRO A 200 -21.27 5.32 20.66
C PRO A 200 -21.88 5.31 19.25
N LEU A 201 -21.29 6.08 18.33
CA LEU A 201 -21.74 6.25 16.94
C LEU A 201 -20.88 5.48 15.95
N ALA A 202 -19.81 4.83 16.43
CA ALA A 202 -18.90 4.04 15.60
C ALA A 202 -19.56 2.71 15.22
N ASP A 203 -20.31 2.74 14.12
CA ASP A 203 -21.03 1.64 13.51
C ASP A 203 -20.42 1.23 12.16
N ASP A 204 -19.17 1.59 11.92
CA ASP A 204 -18.44 1.28 10.71
C ASP A 204 -17.04 0.70 11.00
N PRO A 205 -16.59 -0.28 10.20
CA PRO A 205 -15.31 -0.94 10.41
C PRO A 205 -14.12 0.01 10.27
N PHE A 206 -14.30 1.08 9.52
CA PHE A 206 -13.25 2.06 9.25
C PHE A 206 -12.89 2.84 10.52
N SER A 207 -13.87 3.38 11.22
CA SER A 207 -13.67 4.05 12.52
C SER A 207 -13.24 3.08 13.60
N LEU A 208 -13.83 1.86 13.63
CA LEU A 208 -13.52 0.85 14.62
C LEU A 208 -12.08 0.33 14.51
N SER A 209 -11.59 0.04 13.30
CA SER A 209 -10.20 -0.43 13.10
C SER A 209 -9.18 0.64 13.47
N ARG A 210 -9.44 1.91 13.20
CA ARG A 210 -8.57 3.02 13.62
C ARG A 210 -8.54 3.19 15.13
N ALA A 211 -9.70 3.12 15.77
CA ALA A 211 -9.78 3.12 17.22
C ALA A 211 -9.07 1.91 17.83
N ALA A 212 -9.20 0.73 17.23
CA ALA A 212 -8.49 -0.47 17.68
C ALA A 212 -6.97 -0.27 17.68
N GLU A 213 -6.41 0.27 16.59
CA GLU A 213 -4.97 0.56 16.54
C GLU A 213 -4.53 1.66 17.52
N MET A 214 -5.38 2.65 17.76
CA MET A 214 -5.16 3.68 18.79
C MET A 214 -5.13 3.05 20.20
N HIS A 215 -6.09 2.16 20.53
CA HIS A 215 -6.11 1.43 21.80
C HIS A 215 -4.88 0.51 21.94
N ARG A 216 -4.49 -0.19 20.87
CA ARG A 216 -3.28 -1.01 20.86
C ARG A 216 -2.02 -0.18 21.18
N ARG A 217 -1.83 0.96 20.55
CA ARG A 217 -0.69 1.85 20.83
C ARG A 217 -0.70 2.37 22.28
N ALA A 218 -1.87 2.47 22.88
CA ALA A 218 -2.02 2.80 24.31
C ALA A 218 -1.86 1.59 25.25
N GLY A 219 -1.49 0.41 24.73
CA GLY A 219 -1.33 -0.82 25.53
C GLY A 219 -2.64 -1.48 25.97
N LYS A 220 -3.78 -1.06 25.41
CA LYS A 220 -5.13 -1.56 25.73
C LYS A 220 -5.52 -2.65 24.73
N THR A 221 -4.89 -3.83 24.85
CA THR A 221 -5.04 -4.91 23.86
C THR A 221 -6.46 -5.48 23.84
N ASP A 222 -7.10 -5.68 25.01
CA ASP A 222 -8.44 -6.27 25.06
C ASP A 222 -9.49 -5.36 24.40
N GLU A 223 -9.39 -4.05 24.61
CA GLU A 223 -10.27 -3.08 23.94
C GLU A 223 -10.01 -3.06 22.43
N ALA A 224 -8.75 -3.16 22.00
CA ALA A 224 -8.41 -3.25 20.59
C ALA A 224 -9.01 -4.50 19.93
N LEU A 225 -8.93 -5.66 20.59
CA LEU A 225 -9.52 -6.92 20.14
C LEU A 225 -11.04 -6.80 20.01
N ALA A 226 -11.72 -6.24 21.04
CA ALA A 226 -13.17 -6.05 21.02
C ALA A 226 -13.63 -5.11 19.88
N LEU A 227 -12.84 -4.08 19.56
CA LEU A 227 -13.13 -3.18 18.43
C LEU A 227 -12.95 -3.88 17.09
N TYR A 228 -11.93 -4.72 16.94
CA TYR A 228 -11.76 -5.56 15.74
C TYR A 228 -12.89 -6.59 15.59
N ASP A 229 -13.31 -7.24 16.67
CA ASP A 229 -14.44 -8.17 16.64
C ASP A 229 -15.72 -7.49 16.13
N ARG A 230 -15.98 -6.24 16.56
CA ARG A 230 -17.10 -5.43 16.04
C ARG A 230 -16.91 -5.07 14.57
N ALA A 231 -15.69 -4.69 14.15
CA ALA A 231 -15.39 -4.35 12.76
C ALA A 231 -15.62 -5.55 11.82
N ILE A 232 -15.18 -6.74 12.23
CA ILE A 232 -15.34 -7.99 11.48
C ILE A 232 -16.84 -8.37 11.38
N ALA A 233 -17.59 -8.20 12.47
CA ALA A 233 -19.04 -8.49 12.46
C ALA A 233 -19.81 -7.59 11.48
N LEU A 234 -19.35 -6.34 11.27
CA LEU A 234 -19.97 -5.41 10.32
C LEU A 234 -19.58 -5.66 8.86
N GLU A 235 -18.36 -6.10 8.60
CA GLU A 235 -17.83 -6.38 7.26
C GLU A 235 -16.93 -7.63 7.26
N PRO A 236 -17.54 -8.83 7.33
CA PRO A 236 -16.79 -10.09 7.49
C PRO A 236 -15.90 -10.44 6.28
N LEU A 237 -16.16 -9.86 5.12
CA LEU A 237 -15.36 -10.08 3.92
C LEU A 237 -14.03 -9.30 3.92
N GLN A 238 -13.87 -8.29 4.78
CA GLN A 238 -12.61 -7.53 4.88
C GLN A 238 -11.57 -8.29 5.71
N ARG A 239 -10.83 -9.16 5.07
CA ARG A 239 -9.82 -10.03 5.69
C ARG A 239 -8.72 -9.30 6.48
N PRO A 240 -8.24 -8.09 6.11
CA PRO A 240 -7.23 -7.39 6.88
C PRO A 240 -7.58 -7.23 8.37
N TYR A 241 -8.85 -7.01 8.70
CA TYR A 241 -9.29 -6.90 10.10
C TYR A 241 -9.14 -8.24 10.86
N ALA A 242 -9.54 -9.35 10.21
CA ALA A 242 -9.43 -10.67 10.82
C ALA A 242 -7.96 -11.08 11.02
N LEU A 243 -7.09 -10.84 10.04
CA LEU A 243 -5.66 -11.11 10.14
C LEU A 243 -5.03 -10.26 11.25
N ARG A 244 -5.36 -8.98 11.30
CA ARG A 244 -4.82 -8.08 12.33
C ARG A 244 -5.30 -8.44 13.72
N ARG A 245 -6.57 -8.78 13.86
CA ARG A 245 -7.14 -9.27 15.12
C ARG A 245 -6.44 -10.54 15.61
N ALA A 246 -6.18 -11.49 14.69
CA ALA A 246 -5.46 -12.72 15.03
C ALA A 246 -4.01 -12.44 15.47
N GLU A 247 -3.32 -11.55 14.77
CA GLU A 247 -1.96 -11.11 15.13
C GLU A 247 -1.91 -10.47 16.53
N LEU A 248 -2.89 -9.63 16.86
CA LEU A 248 -2.97 -9.01 18.18
C LEU A 248 -3.25 -10.02 19.30
N ALA A 249 -4.05 -11.05 19.02
CA ALA A 249 -4.36 -12.09 19.99
C ALA A 249 -3.20 -13.07 20.24
N ALA A 250 -2.37 -13.30 19.22
CA ALA A 250 -1.20 -14.17 19.25
C ALA A 250 -0.03 -13.51 18.50
N PRO A 251 0.64 -12.52 19.11
CA PRO A 251 1.67 -11.75 18.42
C PRO A 251 2.83 -12.61 17.94
N PHE A 252 3.24 -12.38 16.69
CA PHE A 252 4.42 -12.98 16.11
C PHE A 252 5.66 -12.64 16.94
N ARG A 253 6.50 -13.64 17.16
CA ARG A 253 7.75 -13.49 17.90
C ARG A 253 8.91 -13.95 17.05
N PRO A 254 9.86 -13.05 16.69
CA PRO A 254 11.04 -13.44 15.93
C PRO A 254 11.98 -14.29 16.76
N ASP A 255 12.58 -15.28 16.14
CA ASP A 255 13.70 -16.04 16.71
C ASP A 255 15.02 -15.35 16.34
N HIS A 256 15.56 -14.58 17.28
CA HIS A 256 16.84 -13.88 17.11
C HIS A 256 18.04 -14.83 17.00
N GLY A 257 17.90 -16.09 17.45
CA GLY A 257 18.95 -17.11 17.33
C GLY A 257 19.24 -17.49 15.88
N LEU A 258 18.26 -17.36 15.00
CA LEU A 258 18.41 -17.65 13.56
C LEU A 258 19.44 -16.76 12.89
N VAL A 259 19.63 -15.52 13.34
CA VAL A 259 20.61 -14.58 12.77
C VAL A 259 22.04 -15.11 12.88
N ALA A 260 22.37 -15.79 13.98
CA ALA A 260 23.67 -16.42 14.17
C ALA A 260 23.75 -17.82 13.56
N ALA A 261 22.62 -18.53 13.46
CA ALA A 261 22.56 -19.91 13.01
C ALA A 261 22.56 -20.06 11.50
N LYS A 262 22.03 -19.06 10.76
CA LYS A 262 21.84 -19.14 9.31
C LYS A 262 22.94 -18.44 8.53
N LYS A 263 23.34 -19.03 7.41
CA LYS A 263 24.28 -18.41 6.49
C LYS A 263 23.57 -17.44 5.56
N VAL A 264 23.73 -16.15 5.83
CA VAL A 264 23.08 -15.08 5.07
C VAL A 264 24.11 -14.23 4.35
N ASN A 265 23.85 -13.92 3.08
CA ASN A 265 24.52 -12.84 2.36
C ASN A 265 23.59 -11.63 2.29
N ILE A 266 24.12 -10.43 2.53
CA ILE A 266 23.42 -9.15 2.35
C ILE A 266 24.00 -8.48 1.12
N TYR A 267 23.16 -8.26 0.11
CA TYR A 267 23.54 -7.72 -1.18
C TYR A 267 22.92 -6.34 -1.40
N LEU A 268 23.76 -5.37 -1.71
CA LEU A 268 23.37 -4.02 -2.11
C LEU A 268 23.94 -3.72 -3.50
N TYR A 269 23.19 -2.96 -4.28
CA TYR A 269 23.71 -2.38 -5.53
C TYR A 269 23.34 -0.89 -5.58
N SER A 270 24.20 -0.08 -6.18
CA SER A 270 24.03 1.38 -6.22
C SER A 270 24.50 1.95 -7.56
N PHE A 271 23.85 3.04 -8.00
CA PHE A 271 24.25 3.82 -9.16
C PHE A 271 24.15 5.31 -8.85
N ASN A 272 25.32 5.98 -8.69
CA ASN A 272 25.44 7.43 -8.50
C ASN A 272 24.54 7.99 -7.35
N LYS A 273 24.60 7.35 -6.19
CA LYS A 273 23.84 7.72 -4.99
C LYS A 273 24.72 7.71 -3.72
N ALA A 274 25.95 8.22 -3.80
CA ALA A 274 26.95 8.15 -2.73
C ALA A 274 26.43 8.53 -1.33
N LYS A 275 25.70 9.66 -1.22
CA LYS A 275 25.15 10.13 0.05
C LYS A 275 24.12 9.16 0.61
N VAL A 276 23.19 8.72 -0.22
CA VAL A 276 22.07 7.89 0.20
C VAL A 276 22.53 6.48 0.54
N LEU A 277 23.47 5.93 -0.25
CA LEU A 277 24.16 4.67 0.06
C LEU A 277 24.85 4.74 1.43
N GLY A 278 25.54 5.86 1.73
CA GLY A 278 26.14 6.07 3.04
C GLY A 278 25.13 6.02 4.19
N GLU A 279 24.00 6.67 4.02
CA GLU A 279 22.90 6.67 5.00
C GLU A 279 22.27 5.29 5.18
N THR A 280 22.12 4.51 4.10
CA THR A 280 21.65 3.11 4.16
C THR A 280 22.64 2.22 4.92
N LEU A 281 23.94 2.37 4.68
CA LEU A 281 24.98 1.63 5.41
C LEU A 281 25.01 2.02 6.90
N ASP A 282 24.81 3.28 7.24
CA ASP A 282 24.71 3.74 8.63
C ASP A 282 23.43 3.14 9.30
N SER A 283 22.32 3.02 8.58
CA SER A 283 21.12 2.34 9.05
C SER A 283 21.37 0.84 9.27
N LEU A 284 22.00 0.15 8.31
CA LEU A 284 22.32 -1.27 8.40
C LEU A 284 23.27 -1.58 9.58
N ARG A 285 24.21 -0.67 9.90
CA ARG A 285 25.06 -0.79 11.07
C ARG A 285 24.29 -0.89 12.38
N GLY A 286 23.12 -0.26 12.44
CA GLY A 286 22.20 -0.34 13.59
C GLY A 286 21.44 -1.65 13.69
N CYS A 287 21.60 -2.57 12.73
CA CYS A 287 20.85 -3.82 12.65
C CYS A 287 21.62 -5.02 13.19
N ALA A 288 20.88 -5.96 13.76
CA ALA A 288 21.41 -7.27 14.16
C ALA A 288 21.53 -8.17 12.92
N ILE A 289 22.68 -8.19 12.28
CA ILE A 289 22.94 -8.97 11.05
C ILE A 289 23.82 -10.21 11.28
N GLY A 290 24.34 -10.42 12.51
CA GLY A 290 25.20 -11.56 12.84
C GLY A 290 26.40 -11.71 11.92
N PRO A 291 26.81 -12.94 11.56
CA PRO A 291 27.97 -13.19 10.72
C PRO A 291 27.67 -13.06 9.21
N ALA A 292 26.64 -12.30 8.82
CA ALA A 292 26.29 -12.12 7.40
C ALA A 292 27.45 -11.53 6.61
N ARG A 293 27.65 -12.00 5.36
CA ARG A 293 28.59 -11.43 4.41
C ARG A 293 27.93 -10.28 3.64
N LEU A 294 28.61 -9.15 3.50
CA LEU A 294 28.12 -7.98 2.77
C LEU A 294 28.80 -7.88 1.41
N LYS A 295 28.00 -7.77 0.35
CA LYS A 295 28.50 -7.44 -0.98
C LYS A 295 27.83 -6.17 -1.49
N ILE A 296 28.64 -5.19 -1.88
CA ILE A 296 28.19 -3.90 -2.38
C ILE A 296 28.64 -3.77 -3.83
N LEU A 297 27.70 -3.78 -4.76
CA LEU A 297 27.97 -3.62 -6.19
C LEU A 297 27.73 -2.17 -6.59
N LEU A 298 28.80 -1.51 -7.04
CA LEU A 298 28.77 -0.19 -7.64
C LEU A 298 28.55 -0.34 -9.16
N ASN A 299 27.35 -0.02 -9.61
CA ASN A 299 26.87 -0.31 -10.95
C ASN A 299 27.27 0.79 -11.95
N GLY A 300 28.57 0.94 -12.20
CA GLY A 300 29.11 1.97 -13.08
C GLY A 300 29.06 3.37 -12.47
N CYS A 301 29.27 3.48 -11.16
CA CYS A 301 29.26 4.78 -10.46
C CYS A 301 30.41 5.68 -10.89
N THR A 302 30.12 6.97 -11.03
CA THR A 302 31.06 8.04 -11.38
C THR A 302 31.14 9.13 -10.32
N ASP A 303 30.36 9.01 -9.25
CA ASP A 303 30.35 9.87 -8.07
C ASP A 303 31.17 9.25 -6.91
N ASP A 304 31.05 9.80 -5.70
CA ASP A 304 31.77 9.35 -4.50
C ASP A 304 31.21 8.02 -3.91
N SER A 305 30.42 7.25 -4.65
CA SER A 305 29.85 5.98 -4.18
C SER A 305 30.92 4.96 -3.76
N LEU A 306 32.09 4.95 -4.41
CA LEU A 306 33.20 4.08 -4.01
C LEU A 306 33.73 4.45 -2.62
N ALA A 307 33.86 5.73 -2.31
CA ALA A 307 34.29 6.18 -0.99
C ALA A 307 33.22 5.82 0.08
N ALA A 308 31.94 6.02 -0.23
CA ALA A 308 30.84 5.64 0.65
C ALA A 308 30.81 4.13 0.92
N ALA A 309 30.94 3.29 -0.10
CA ALA A 309 31.00 1.84 0.04
C ALA A 309 32.24 1.39 0.81
N THR A 310 33.40 2.02 0.61
CA THR A 310 34.65 1.66 1.30
C THR A 310 34.54 1.85 2.82
N ARG A 311 33.76 2.84 3.28
CA ARG A 311 33.44 3.02 4.70
C ARG A 311 32.79 1.79 5.33
N ALA A 312 32.07 0.96 4.57
CA ALA A 312 31.42 -0.22 5.08
C ALA A 312 32.39 -1.18 5.77
N LYS A 313 33.65 -1.30 5.31
CA LYS A 313 34.68 -2.14 5.96
C LYS A 313 34.96 -1.71 7.40
N ALA A 314 34.88 -0.41 7.69
CA ALA A 314 35.04 0.11 9.04
C ALA A 314 33.75 0.07 9.85
N LEU A 315 32.60 0.14 9.19
CA LEU A 315 31.29 0.04 9.86
C LEU A 315 30.95 -1.38 10.29
N PHE A 316 31.46 -2.41 9.57
CA PHE A 316 31.20 -3.83 9.80
C PHE A 316 32.51 -4.61 10.00
N PRO A 317 33.26 -4.35 11.08
CA PRO A 317 34.60 -4.94 11.28
C PRO A 317 34.56 -6.46 11.51
N GLU A 318 33.42 -7.00 11.95
CA GLU A 318 33.23 -8.43 12.20
C GLU A 318 32.66 -9.20 10.99
N ASN A 319 32.27 -8.47 9.92
CA ASN A 319 31.67 -9.06 8.74
C ASN A 319 32.63 -9.03 7.56
N GLU A 320 32.55 -10.03 6.70
CA GLU A 320 33.23 -9.98 5.40
C GLU A 320 32.53 -8.97 4.49
N VAL A 321 33.24 -7.91 4.08
CA VAL A 321 32.73 -6.86 3.20
C VAL A 321 33.49 -6.86 1.89
N GLU A 322 32.79 -7.16 0.80
CA GLU A 322 33.30 -7.12 -0.57
C GLU A 322 32.64 -5.98 -1.35
N ILE A 323 33.47 -5.22 -2.09
CA ILE A 323 32.99 -4.14 -2.97
C ILE A 323 33.33 -4.53 -4.40
N ILE A 324 32.32 -4.56 -5.25
CA ILE A 324 32.41 -4.87 -6.68
C ILE A 324 32.11 -3.59 -7.45
N SER A 325 33.06 -3.14 -8.28
CA SER A 325 32.86 -1.97 -9.12
C SER A 325 32.78 -2.38 -10.59
N LEU A 326 31.65 -2.11 -11.22
CA LEU A 326 31.47 -2.31 -12.65
C LEU A 326 31.87 -1.05 -13.44
N PRO A 327 32.41 -1.20 -14.64
CA PRO A 327 32.84 -0.06 -15.46
C PRO A 327 31.65 0.72 -16.06
N VAL A 328 30.46 0.11 -16.15
CA VAL A 328 29.24 0.68 -16.74
C VAL A 328 28.01 0.26 -15.96
N ASN A 329 26.95 1.04 -16.05
CA ASN A 329 25.65 0.68 -15.50
C ASN A 329 24.98 -0.38 -16.38
N ILE A 330 24.74 -1.55 -15.83
CA ILE A 330 24.10 -2.69 -16.49
C ILE A 330 22.60 -2.83 -16.17
N GLY A 331 22.02 -1.91 -15.39
CA GLY A 331 20.64 -2.00 -14.89
C GLY A 331 20.50 -2.83 -13.61
N ALA A 332 19.38 -2.62 -12.91
CA ALA A 332 19.12 -3.28 -11.63
C ALA A 332 18.97 -4.81 -11.74
N PRO A 333 18.17 -5.37 -12.68
CA PRO A 333 18.04 -6.83 -12.78
C PRO A 333 19.37 -7.52 -13.11
N ALA A 334 20.20 -6.92 -13.97
CA ALA A 334 21.53 -7.49 -14.28
C ALA A 334 22.50 -7.36 -13.10
N ALA A 335 22.42 -6.28 -12.31
CA ALA A 335 23.21 -6.11 -11.09
C ALA A 335 22.83 -7.17 -10.02
N ARG A 336 21.54 -7.44 -9.83
CA ARG A 336 21.07 -8.53 -8.97
C ARG A 336 21.59 -9.88 -9.44
N ASN A 337 21.49 -10.17 -10.74
CA ASN A 337 22.02 -11.42 -11.31
C ASN A 337 23.54 -11.53 -11.14
N TRP A 338 24.27 -10.43 -11.28
CA TRP A 338 25.72 -10.41 -11.03
C TRP A 338 26.06 -10.80 -9.59
N LEU A 339 25.30 -10.29 -8.63
CA LEU A 339 25.46 -10.65 -7.23
C LEU A 339 25.06 -12.10 -6.96
N LEU A 340 23.96 -12.58 -7.53
CA LEU A 340 23.54 -13.99 -7.41
C LEU A 340 24.54 -14.97 -8.03
N ALA A 341 25.25 -14.59 -9.07
CA ALA A 341 26.28 -15.41 -9.71
C ALA A 341 27.57 -15.57 -8.88
N GLN A 342 27.73 -14.81 -7.78
CA GLN A 342 28.91 -14.92 -6.93
C GLN A 342 28.98 -16.28 -6.24
N PRO A 343 30.19 -16.86 -6.07
CA PRO A 343 30.35 -18.16 -5.39
C PRO A 343 29.72 -18.20 -3.99
N ALA A 344 29.82 -17.11 -3.25
CA ALA A 344 29.25 -16.97 -1.91
C ALA A 344 27.73 -17.20 -1.85
N THR A 345 27.00 -16.97 -2.95
CA THR A 345 25.55 -17.25 -3.01
C THR A 345 25.28 -18.75 -2.85
N LYS A 346 26.08 -19.61 -3.49
CA LYS A 346 25.94 -21.07 -3.40
C LYS A 346 26.28 -21.63 -2.01
N GLU A 347 27.06 -20.88 -1.23
CA GLU A 347 27.47 -21.24 0.12
C GLU A 347 26.50 -20.77 1.19
N SER A 348 25.51 -19.95 0.82
CA SER A 348 24.53 -19.37 1.73
C SER A 348 23.16 -20.06 1.65
N GLU A 349 22.40 -19.98 2.74
CA GLU A 349 21.01 -20.44 2.80
C GLU A 349 20.05 -19.34 2.33
N TYR A 350 20.46 -18.09 2.52
CA TYR A 350 19.65 -16.91 2.23
C TYR A 350 20.47 -15.78 1.62
N VAL A 351 19.81 -14.99 0.79
CA VAL A 351 20.29 -13.71 0.28
C VAL A 351 19.26 -12.63 0.66
N ALA A 352 19.68 -11.65 1.44
CA ALA A 352 18.90 -10.44 1.68
C ALA A 352 19.33 -9.37 0.67
N PHE A 353 18.43 -8.96 -0.22
CA PHE A 353 18.63 -7.79 -1.07
C PHE A 353 18.16 -6.53 -0.38
N LEU A 354 18.96 -5.49 -0.47
CA LEU A 354 18.66 -4.14 0.02
C LEU A 354 18.94 -3.12 -1.08
N ASP A 355 18.01 -2.22 -1.32
CA ASP A 355 18.27 -1.06 -2.16
C ASP A 355 19.17 -0.05 -1.43
N ASP A 356 19.79 0.84 -2.17
CA ASP A 356 20.76 1.82 -1.66
C ASP A 356 20.13 3.06 -0.97
N ASP A 357 18.79 3.09 -0.82
CA ASP A 357 18.03 4.22 -0.30
C ASP A 357 16.95 3.82 0.72
N VAL A 358 17.29 2.84 1.58
CA VAL A 358 16.39 2.31 2.61
C VAL A 358 16.89 2.61 4.03
N TYR A 359 15.95 2.82 4.95
CA TYR A 359 16.20 2.76 6.39
C TYR A 359 15.56 1.50 6.96
N LEU A 360 16.32 0.75 7.72
CA LEU A 360 16.03 -0.61 8.14
C LEU A 360 15.59 -0.66 9.60
N GLN A 361 14.66 -1.55 9.90
CA GLN A 361 14.33 -1.92 11.28
C GLN A 361 15.47 -2.74 11.89
N PRO A 362 15.90 -2.46 13.15
CA PRO A 362 17.10 -3.08 13.74
C PRO A 362 17.12 -4.61 13.75
N ASP A 363 15.99 -5.26 13.87
CA ASP A 363 15.84 -6.72 13.98
C ASP A 363 15.17 -7.36 12.74
N PHE A 364 15.17 -6.64 11.61
CA PHE A 364 14.49 -7.08 10.38
C PHE A 364 14.88 -8.50 9.96
N LEU A 365 16.17 -8.84 10.09
CA LEU A 365 16.69 -10.12 9.63
C LEU A 365 16.15 -11.29 10.47
N ALA A 366 16.05 -11.12 11.78
CA ALA A 366 15.45 -12.12 12.67
C ALA A 366 13.99 -12.39 12.30
N HIS A 367 13.20 -11.32 12.06
CA HIS A 367 11.81 -11.45 11.64
C HIS A 367 11.67 -12.19 10.31
N MET A 368 12.43 -11.77 9.29
CA MET A 368 12.34 -12.36 7.96
C MET A 368 12.83 -13.82 7.94
N LEU A 369 13.89 -14.14 8.67
CA LEU A 369 14.38 -15.52 8.82
C LEU A 369 13.36 -16.40 9.54
N THR A 370 12.73 -15.90 10.61
CA THR A 370 11.70 -16.67 11.34
C THR A 370 10.52 -17.01 10.42
N VAL A 371 10.09 -16.05 9.60
CA VAL A 371 9.05 -16.30 8.58
C VAL A 371 9.53 -17.32 7.56
N ALA A 372 10.74 -17.15 7.02
CA ALA A 372 11.28 -18.07 6.01
C ALA A 372 11.43 -19.51 6.54
N GLU A 373 11.79 -19.68 7.81
CA GLU A 373 11.96 -21.00 8.42
C GLU A 373 10.64 -21.65 8.88
N SER A 374 9.53 -20.90 8.88
CA SER A 374 8.22 -21.46 9.25
C SER A 374 7.65 -22.45 8.24
N ASP A 375 8.04 -22.35 6.96
CA ASP A 375 7.70 -23.31 5.90
C ASP A 375 8.88 -23.42 4.92
N PRO A 376 9.43 -24.63 4.65
CA PRO A 376 10.55 -24.81 3.72
C PRO A 376 10.22 -24.42 2.27
N ARG A 377 8.95 -24.27 1.92
CA ARG A 377 8.53 -23.81 0.59
C ARG A 377 8.52 -22.28 0.45
N ILE A 378 8.82 -21.52 1.50
CA ILE A 378 8.94 -20.06 1.37
C ILE A 378 10.24 -19.74 0.65
N GLY A 379 10.11 -19.24 -0.59
CA GLY A 379 11.22 -18.85 -1.46
C GLY A 379 11.61 -17.39 -1.31
N ASN A 380 10.65 -16.51 -1.01
CA ASN A 380 10.89 -15.08 -0.81
C ASN A 380 10.05 -14.49 0.33
N VAL A 381 10.67 -13.64 1.15
CA VAL A 381 10.00 -12.87 2.21
C VAL A 381 10.27 -11.40 1.98
N GLY A 382 9.21 -10.60 1.83
CA GLY A 382 9.29 -9.13 1.77
C GLY A 382 8.71 -8.48 3.00
N CYS A 383 8.75 -7.16 3.04
CA CYS A 383 8.35 -6.37 4.21
C CYS A 383 7.33 -5.28 3.87
N LYS A 384 6.84 -4.60 4.90
CA LYS A 384 6.07 -3.36 4.79
C LYS A 384 7.00 -2.22 4.39
N VAL A 385 6.68 -1.52 3.31
CA VAL A 385 7.46 -0.38 2.82
C VAL A 385 6.67 0.90 2.97
N VAL A 386 7.30 1.91 3.56
CA VAL A 386 6.68 3.21 3.83
C VAL A 386 7.53 4.36 3.28
N PHE A 387 6.90 5.49 3.02
CA PHE A 387 7.61 6.73 2.75
C PHE A 387 8.16 7.35 4.03
N PRO A 388 9.27 8.10 3.96
CA PRO A 388 9.75 8.85 5.11
C PRO A 388 8.77 9.96 5.50
N GLY A 389 8.60 10.19 6.81
CA GLY A 389 7.74 11.25 7.33
C GLY A 389 7.37 11.04 8.79
N GLN A 390 6.82 12.07 9.43
CA GLN A 390 6.31 11.99 10.79
C GLN A 390 5.12 11.02 10.88
N PHE A 391 4.26 11.03 9.86
CA PHE A 391 3.17 10.08 9.67
C PHE A 391 3.50 9.28 8.40
N PRO A 392 4.12 8.08 8.53
CA PRO A 392 4.58 7.35 7.37
C PRO A 392 3.41 6.91 6.49
N LEU A 393 3.43 7.33 5.23
CA LEU A 393 2.52 6.82 4.21
C LEU A 393 2.97 5.44 3.77
N LEU A 394 2.02 4.53 3.61
CA LEU A 394 2.28 3.23 3.01
C LEU A 394 2.71 3.42 1.55
N GLN A 395 3.87 2.89 1.21
CA GLN A 395 4.39 2.87 -0.14
C GLN A 395 4.06 1.55 -0.84
N TYR A 396 4.25 0.43 -0.15
CA TYR A 396 4.04 -0.89 -0.67
C TYR A 396 3.82 -1.91 0.46
N LEU A 397 2.90 -2.84 0.24
CA LEU A 397 2.63 -3.93 1.16
C LEU A 397 2.89 -5.27 0.48
N TYR A 398 1.91 -5.77 -0.23
CA TYR A 398 1.86 -7.03 -0.94
C TYR A 398 0.93 -6.90 -2.14
N ARG A 399 1.02 -7.83 -3.09
CA ARG A 399 0.16 -7.82 -4.28
C ARG A 399 -0.33 -9.21 -4.61
N HIS A 400 -1.54 -9.24 -5.17
CA HIS A 400 -2.08 -10.42 -5.82
C HIS A 400 -2.03 -10.24 -7.34
N VAL A 401 -2.09 -11.35 -8.07
CA VAL A 401 -2.24 -11.31 -9.51
C VAL A 401 -3.69 -10.96 -9.83
N ALA A 402 -3.91 -9.90 -10.55
CA ALA A 402 -5.21 -9.56 -11.10
C ALA A 402 -5.15 -9.60 -12.62
N LEU A 403 -5.86 -10.54 -13.23
CA LEU A 403 -6.08 -10.54 -14.66
C LEU A 403 -7.20 -9.55 -14.96
N ALA A 404 -6.80 -8.32 -15.31
CA ALA A 404 -7.75 -7.23 -15.46
C ALA A 404 -8.56 -7.32 -16.75
N LEU A 405 -7.95 -7.76 -17.85
CA LEU A 405 -8.60 -7.88 -19.18
C LEU A 405 -8.06 -9.10 -19.91
N PRO A 406 -8.83 -9.70 -20.83
CA PRO A 406 -8.32 -10.72 -21.74
C PRO A 406 -7.09 -10.25 -22.53
N GLU A 407 -6.97 -8.95 -22.76
CA GLU A 407 -5.92 -8.33 -23.54
C GLU A 407 -4.78 -7.74 -22.69
N ALA A 408 -4.85 -7.78 -21.35
CA ALA A 408 -3.84 -7.19 -20.49
C ALA A 408 -3.57 -8.01 -19.22
N VAL A 409 -2.37 -8.59 -19.13
CA VAL A 409 -1.86 -9.17 -17.88
C VAL A 409 -1.38 -8.03 -16.99
N ARG A 410 -1.97 -7.89 -15.84
CA ARG A 410 -1.55 -6.93 -14.82
C ARG A 410 -1.36 -7.60 -13.48
N CYS A 411 -0.18 -7.45 -12.94
CA CYS A 411 0.10 -7.73 -11.56
C CYS A 411 0.11 -6.40 -10.82
N SER A 412 -1.04 -5.88 -10.50
CA SER A 412 -1.10 -4.81 -9.54
C SER A 412 -2.50 -4.64 -9.03
N LEU A 413 -2.68 -5.02 -7.81
CA LEU A 413 -3.61 -4.27 -6.99
C LEU A 413 -2.88 -3.00 -6.57
N PRO A 414 -3.55 -1.86 -6.62
CA PRO A 414 -2.95 -0.63 -6.14
C PRO A 414 -2.49 -0.83 -4.70
N THR A 415 -1.32 -0.34 -4.37
CA THR A 415 -0.94 -0.08 -2.98
C THR A 415 -2.06 0.73 -2.34
N PRO A 416 -2.40 0.53 -1.05
CA PRO A 416 -3.42 1.32 -0.38
C PRO A 416 -3.04 2.81 -0.47
N TYR A 417 -3.58 3.45 -1.50
CA TYR A 417 -3.23 4.80 -1.87
C TYR A 417 -3.60 5.75 -0.74
N GLN A 418 -2.61 6.51 -0.27
CA GLN A 418 -2.76 7.51 0.80
C GLN A 418 -3.25 6.96 2.16
N GLN A 419 -2.99 5.71 2.43
CA GLN A 419 -3.13 5.18 3.78
C GLN A 419 -1.81 5.33 4.53
N TYR A 420 -1.93 5.69 5.79
CA TYR A 420 -0.81 5.82 6.72
C TYR A 420 -0.56 4.49 7.43
N ASP A 421 0.69 4.29 7.83
CA ASP A 421 1.05 3.14 8.66
C ASP A 421 0.60 3.36 10.10
N ILE A 422 -0.59 2.85 10.40
CA ILE A 422 -1.15 2.87 11.76
C ILE A 422 -1.00 1.52 12.47
N GLY A 423 -0.43 0.52 11.79
CA GLY A 423 -0.27 -0.84 12.30
C GLY A 423 -1.27 -1.86 11.76
N LEU A 424 -2.28 -1.44 11.00
CA LEU A 424 -3.33 -2.33 10.46
C LEU A 424 -2.75 -3.49 9.61
N TYR A 425 -1.63 -3.27 8.95
CA TYR A 425 -0.95 -4.24 8.09
C TYR A 425 0.28 -4.89 8.73
N ASP A 426 0.43 -4.81 10.07
CA ASP A 426 1.46 -5.55 10.81
C ASP A 426 1.01 -7.01 10.97
N VAL A 427 0.98 -7.72 9.86
CA VAL A 427 0.53 -9.11 9.76
C VAL A 427 1.49 -9.90 8.87
N ILE A 428 1.46 -11.22 9.00
CA ILE A 428 2.20 -12.13 8.12
C ILE A 428 1.18 -12.82 7.23
N ARG A 429 1.41 -12.81 5.92
CA ARG A 429 0.53 -13.49 4.98
C ARG A 429 1.25 -13.93 3.71
N GLU A 430 0.78 -15.03 3.13
CA GLU A 430 1.16 -15.41 1.77
C GLU A 430 0.64 -14.38 0.77
N THR A 431 1.46 -14.08 -0.22
CA THR A 431 1.16 -13.15 -1.31
C THR A 431 1.75 -13.65 -2.62
N ARG A 432 1.59 -12.92 -3.70
CA ARG A 432 2.21 -13.25 -4.98
C ARG A 432 3.41 -12.39 -5.30
N VAL A 433 3.48 -11.20 -4.73
CA VAL A 433 4.56 -10.25 -5.00
C VAL A 433 4.85 -9.43 -3.76
N VAL A 434 6.13 -9.19 -3.51
CA VAL A 434 6.65 -8.24 -2.52
C VAL A 434 7.58 -7.25 -3.21
N MET A 435 7.90 -6.13 -2.54
CA MET A 435 8.78 -5.12 -3.12
C MET A 435 10.25 -5.49 -2.97
N GLY A 436 11.02 -5.34 -4.05
CA GLY A 436 12.42 -5.72 -4.11
C GLY A 436 13.40 -4.79 -3.37
N CYS A 437 12.93 -3.70 -2.73
CA CYS A 437 13.84 -2.78 -2.02
C CYS A 437 14.40 -3.38 -0.72
N GLN A 438 13.68 -4.33 -0.10
CA GLN A 438 14.13 -5.13 1.03
C GLN A 438 13.39 -6.47 1.02
N HIS A 439 14.10 -7.54 0.64
CA HIS A 439 13.53 -8.88 0.62
C HIS A 439 14.58 -9.96 0.92
N LEU A 440 14.13 -11.12 1.40
CA LEU A 440 14.97 -12.25 1.77
C LEU A 440 14.64 -13.45 0.87
N LEU A 441 15.55 -13.80 -0.02
CA LEU A 441 15.45 -14.98 -0.90
C LEU A 441 16.09 -16.21 -0.24
N ARG A 442 15.39 -17.32 -0.26
CA ARG A 442 15.97 -18.63 0.03
C ARG A 442 16.80 -19.10 -1.17
N THR A 443 18.09 -19.36 -1.00
CA THR A 443 18.97 -19.71 -2.13
C THR A 443 18.57 -20.99 -2.85
N ALA A 444 17.94 -21.95 -2.16
CA ALA A 444 17.41 -23.15 -2.78
C ALA A 444 16.36 -22.87 -3.87
N SER A 445 15.60 -21.79 -3.75
CA SER A 445 14.57 -21.41 -4.75
C SER A 445 15.18 -20.93 -6.08
N LEU A 446 16.47 -20.55 -6.07
CA LEU A 446 17.18 -20.14 -7.28
C LEU A 446 17.46 -21.32 -8.24
N ALA A 447 17.25 -22.57 -7.81
CA ALA A 447 17.29 -23.72 -8.73
C ALA A 447 16.15 -23.66 -9.76
N ASP A 448 14.99 -23.11 -9.37
CA ASP A 448 13.78 -23.06 -10.20
C ASP A 448 13.56 -21.67 -10.82
N ALA A 449 14.00 -20.59 -10.12
CA ALA A 449 13.93 -19.21 -10.61
C ALA A 449 15.32 -18.54 -10.48
N PRO A 450 16.28 -18.86 -11.34
CA PRO A 450 17.69 -18.50 -11.14
C PRO A 450 18.03 -17.04 -11.42
N HIS A 451 17.18 -16.32 -12.15
CA HIS A 451 17.53 -15.00 -12.68
C HIS A 451 16.38 -14.02 -12.67
N PHE A 452 16.70 -12.76 -12.32
CA PHE A 452 15.86 -11.61 -12.65
C PHE A 452 15.94 -11.34 -14.15
N ASP A 453 14.83 -11.05 -14.78
CA ASP A 453 14.76 -10.86 -16.24
C ASP A 453 15.37 -9.52 -16.65
N ILE A 454 16.52 -9.55 -17.30
CA ILE A 454 17.28 -8.37 -17.72
C ILE A 454 16.56 -7.49 -18.76
N ARG A 455 15.49 -7.99 -19.38
CA ARG A 455 14.66 -7.21 -20.31
C ARG A 455 14.00 -6.02 -19.61
N TYR A 456 13.83 -6.07 -18.29
CA TYR A 456 13.27 -4.98 -17.49
C TYR A 456 14.29 -3.89 -17.11
N SER A 457 15.52 -3.94 -17.66
CA SER A 457 16.47 -2.84 -17.48
C SER A 457 15.91 -1.52 -18.00
N PRO A 458 16.16 -0.36 -17.34
CA PRO A 458 17.14 -0.21 -16.25
C PRO A 458 16.64 -0.66 -14.87
N SER A 459 15.33 -0.70 -14.61
CA SER A 459 14.73 -1.12 -13.33
C SER A 459 13.21 -1.23 -13.41
N GLN A 460 12.60 -1.75 -12.37
CA GLN A 460 11.16 -1.96 -12.14
C GLN A 460 10.59 -3.21 -12.81
N ILE A 461 9.63 -3.83 -12.11
CA ILE A 461 8.92 -5.06 -12.49
C ILE A 461 9.78 -6.33 -12.40
N ASP A 462 11.10 -6.25 -12.39
CA ASP A 462 11.99 -7.40 -12.30
C ASP A 462 11.79 -8.22 -11.02
N ASP A 463 11.51 -7.56 -9.89
CA ASP A 463 11.12 -8.19 -8.62
C ASP A 463 9.75 -8.89 -8.71
N THR A 464 8.77 -8.21 -9.28
CA THR A 464 7.42 -8.75 -9.53
C THR A 464 7.49 -9.98 -10.43
N ASP A 465 8.25 -9.91 -11.51
CA ASP A 465 8.43 -11.00 -12.45
C ASP A 465 9.12 -12.22 -11.81
N HIS A 466 10.15 -11.98 -11.00
CA HIS A 466 10.86 -13.04 -10.30
C HIS A 466 9.97 -13.74 -9.26
N ASP A 467 9.18 -12.98 -8.50
CA ASP A 467 8.23 -13.53 -7.54
C ASP A 467 7.17 -14.42 -8.21
N LEU A 468 6.68 -14.03 -9.40
CA LEU A 468 5.76 -14.87 -10.16
C LEU A 468 6.42 -16.17 -10.66
N GLN A 469 7.69 -16.11 -11.10
CA GLN A 469 8.43 -17.32 -11.46
C GLN A 469 8.52 -18.28 -10.26
N LEU A 470 8.83 -17.75 -9.06
CA LEU A 470 8.83 -18.54 -7.82
C LEU A 470 7.46 -19.17 -7.55
N CYS A 471 6.39 -18.39 -7.63
CA CYS A 471 5.03 -18.88 -7.40
C CYS A 471 4.64 -19.98 -8.39
N LEU A 472 4.97 -19.85 -9.69
CA LEU A 472 4.68 -20.86 -10.71
C LEU A 472 5.51 -22.13 -10.51
N ALA A 473 6.71 -22.02 -9.93
CA ALA A 473 7.54 -23.15 -9.55
C ALA A 473 7.09 -23.84 -8.23
N GLY A 474 6.02 -23.33 -7.59
CA GLY A 474 5.47 -23.91 -6.37
C GLY A 474 6.05 -23.36 -5.07
N TRP A 475 6.93 -22.36 -5.15
CA TRP A 475 7.41 -21.64 -3.99
C TRP A 475 6.38 -20.64 -3.48
N LYS A 476 6.46 -20.30 -2.19
CA LYS A 476 5.65 -19.26 -1.58
C LYS A 476 6.41 -17.95 -1.51
N VAL A 477 5.71 -16.87 -1.76
CA VAL A 477 6.14 -15.50 -1.48
C VAL A 477 5.33 -15.01 -0.27
N VAL A 478 6.00 -14.49 0.75
CA VAL A 478 5.36 -14.12 2.02
C VAL A 478 5.67 -12.68 2.38
N TYR A 479 4.64 -11.96 2.76
CA TYR A 479 4.75 -10.63 3.33
C TYR A 479 4.90 -10.72 4.86
N CYS A 480 5.93 -10.07 5.39
CA CYS A 480 6.24 -9.93 6.80
C CYS A 480 6.00 -8.47 7.22
N GLY A 481 4.75 -8.12 7.58
CA GLY A 481 4.37 -6.76 7.95
C GLY A 481 4.89 -6.30 9.31
N THR A 482 5.46 -7.21 10.10
CA THR A 482 6.14 -6.87 11.35
C THR A 482 7.53 -6.25 11.12
N VAL A 483 8.01 -6.23 9.86
CA VAL A 483 9.19 -5.49 9.42
C VAL A 483 8.75 -4.28 8.62
N THR A 484 9.24 -3.10 9.02
CA THR A 484 9.01 -1.84 8.31
C THR A 484 10.30 -1.35 7.69
N CYS A 485 10.29 -1.16 6.37
CA CYS A 485 11.34 -0.53 5.58
C CYS A 485 10.91 0.88 5.20
N VAL A 486 11.71 1.89 5.54
CA VAL A 486 11.47 3.25 5.06
C VAL A 486 12.26 3.44 3.77
N HIS A 487 11.57 3.60 2.64
CA HIS A 487 12.19 3.73 1.32
C HIS A 487 12.10 5.18 0.83
N ARG A 488 13.23 5.80 0.58
CA ARG A 488 13.31 7.23 0.25
C ARG A 488 12.95 7.55 -1.18
N GLN A 489 13.07 6.59 -2.07
CA GLN A 489 12.69 6.78 -3.46
C GLN A 489 11.18 6.79 -3.60
N GLY A 490 10.66 7.86 -4.17
CA GLY A 490 9.24 7.90 -4.50
C GLY A 490 8.93 6.92 -5.64
N SER A 491 8.10 5.93 -5.38
CA SER A 491 7.48 5.09 -6.40
C SER A 491 5.97 5.38 -6.43
N GLY A 492 5.35 5.26 -7.60
CA GLY A 492 3.91 5.46 -7.76
C GLY A 492 3.49 6.64 -8.63
N SER A 493 2.17 6.83 -8.77
CA SER A 493 1.59 7.80 -9.73
C SER A 493 1.95 9.27 -9.43
N SER A 494 2.08 9.64 -8.15
CA SER A 494 2.48 11.01 -7.76
C SER A 494 3.91 11.37 -8.14
N VAL A 495 4.77 10.35 -8.30
CA VAL A 495 6.15 10.51 -8.72
C VAL A 495 6.29 10.42 -10.23
N ARG A 496 5.44 9.62 -10.90
CA ARG A 496 5.43 9.53 -12.37
C ARG A 496 5.29 10.90 -13.05
N SER A 497 4.50 11.80 -12.49
CA SER A 497 4.34 13.17 -13.01
C SER A 497 5.62 14.03 -12.90
N ARG A 498 6.56 13.65 -12.03
CA ARG A 498 7.85 14.34 -11.83
C ARG A 498 9.01 13.65 -12.54
N LEU A 499 8.81 12.45 -13.08
CA LEU A 499 9.83 11.72 -13.81
C LEU A 499 10.06 12.34 -15.19
N SER A 500 11.28 12.22 -15.69
CA SER A 500 11.59 12.57 -17.08
C SER A 500 10.76 11.71 -18.04
N LEU A 501 10.51 12.22 -19.25
CA LEU A 501 9.82 11.45 -20.30
C LEU A 501 10.52 10.13 -20.61
N ALA A 502 11.87 10.10 -20.54
CA ALA A 502 12.65 8.88 -20.73
C ALA A 502 12.35 7.84 -19.63
N SER A 503 12.29 8.27 -18.35
CA SER A 503 11.94 7.39 -17.24
C SER A 503 10.50 6.88 -17.34
N GLN A 504 9.56 7.73 -17.72
CA GLN A 504 8.17 7.33 -17.96
C GLN A 504 8.07 6.31 -19.10
N GLY A 505 8.80 6.53 -20.20
CA GLY A 505 8.85 5.61 -21.33
C GLY A 505 9.43 4.25 -20.95
N SER A 506 10.47 4.23 -20.10
CA SER A 506 11.04 2.97 -19.59
C SER A 506 10.04 2.16 -18.76
N ILE A 507 9.29 2.83 -17.87
CA ILE A 507 8.25 2.19 -17.05
C ILE A 507 7.16 1.59 -17.93
N MET A 508 6.61 2.39 -18.86
CA MET A 508 5.58 1.91 -19.81
C MET A 508 6.11 0.75 -20.67
N GLY A 509 7.36 0.83 -21.11
CA GLY A 509 8.00 -0.23 -21.87
C GLY A 509 8.13 -1.53 -21.07
N ASN A 510 8.43 -1.45 -19.77
CA ASN A 510 8.50 -2.62 -18.90
C ASN A 510 7.11 -3.21 -18.63
N ASP A 511 6.08 -2.39 -18.46
CA ASP A 511 4.68 -2.85 -18.37
C ASP A 511 4.27 -3.67 -19.61
N LEU A 512 4.64 -3.20 -20.82
CA LEU A 512 4.38 -3.92 -22.07
C LEU A 512 5.17 -5.23 -22.17
N LYS A 513 6.48 -5.21 -21.82
CA LYS A 513 7.31 -6.43 -21.81
C LYS A 513 6.75 -7.49 -20.86
N PHE A 514 6.30 -7.04 -19.68
CA PHE A 514 5.65 -7.90 -18.70
C PHE A 514 4.38 -8.53 -19.26
N HIS A 515 3.50 -7.71 -19.84
CA HIS A 515 2.28 -8.21 -20.50
C HIS A 515 2.58 -9.28 -21.54
N TYR A 516 3.49 -9.02 -22.49
CA TYR A 516 3.81 -9.98 -23.54
C TYR A 516 4.52 -11.25 -23.02
N LYS A 517 5.36 -11.14 -21.99
CA LYS A 517 5.99 -12.31 -21.37
C LYS A 517 4.96 -13.26 -20.75
N TRP A 518 3.98 -12.69 -20.03
CA TRP A 518 3.02 -13.48 -19.25
C TRP A 518 1.74 -13.82 -20.00
N LEU A 519 1.56 -13.31 -21.23
CA LEU A 519 0.37 -13.55 -22.04
C LEU A 519 0.14 -15.05 -22.33
N GLU A 520 1.21 -15.80 -22.52
CA GLU A 520 1.14 -17.26 -22.77
C GLU A 520 0.89 -18.09 -21.50
N HIS A 521 0.96 -17.45 -20.32
CA HIS A 521 0.80 -18.07 -19.00
C HIS A 521 -0.48 -17.65 -18.27
N LEU A 522 -1.48 -17.16 -19.01
CA LEU A 522 -2.73 -16.63 -18.41
C LEU A 522 -3.44 -17.67 -17.55
N GLN A 523 -3.46 -18.95 -17.95
CA GLN A 523 -4.14 -20.01 -17.20
C GLN A 523 -3.42 -20.34 -15.88
N GLU A 524 -2.09 -20.29 -15.89
CA GLU A 524 -1.28 -20.49 -14.70
C GLU A 524 -1.42 -19.33 -13.72
N LEU A 525 -1.43 -18.09 -14.24
CA LEU A 525 -1.66 -16.90 -13.44
C LEU A 525 -3.08 -16.86 -12.84
N ASP A 526 -4.09 -17.32 -13.60
CA ASP A 526 -5.47 -17.43 -13.10
C ASP A 526 -5.59 -18.43 -11.93
N LYS A 527 -4.83 -19.52 -11.97
CA LYS A 527 -4.75 -20.46 -10.85
C LYS A 527 -4.08 -19.83 -9.62
N LEU A 528 -3.05 -19.00 -9.80
CA LEU A 528 -2.41 -18.29 -8.70
C LEU A 528 -3.39 -17.29 -8.07
N ASP A 529 -4.19 -16.59 -8.87
CA ASP A 529 -5.22 -15.68 -8.39
C ASP A 529 -6.30 -16.41 -7.58
N ALA A 530 -6.77 -17.57 -8.06
CA ALA A 530 -7.75 -18.40 -7.35
C ALA A 530 -7.23 -18.94 -6.01
N LEU A 531 -5.93 -19.27 -5.92
CA LEU A 531 -5.31 -19.76 -4.69
C LEU A 531 -5.09 -18.67 -3.62
N SER A 532 -5.15 -17.41 -4.00
CA SER A 532 -5.06 -16.29 -3.05
C SER A 532 -6.34 -16.08 -2.23
N LEU A 533 -7.43 -16.68 -2.63
CA LEU A 533 -8.69 -16.69 -1.88
C LEU A 533 -8.66 -17.83 -0.85
N PRO A 534 -9.01 -17.59 0.42
CA PRO A 534 -9.14 -18.69 1.37
C PRO A 534 -10.28 -19.60 0.97
N SER A 535 -10.03 -20.89 1.03
CA SER A 535 -11.07 -21.92 0.95
C SER A 535 -12.03 -21.78 2.11
#